data_1f607d1fb087d0d02a213bc6801cd91c
#
_entry.id   1f607d1fb087d0d02a213bc6801cd91c
#
_cell.length_a   1.000
_cell.length_b   1.000
_cell.length_c   1.000
_cell.angle_alpha   90.00
_cell.angle_beta   90.00
_cell.angle_gamma   90.00
#
_symmetry.space_group_name_H-M   'P 1'
#
loop_
_entity.id
_entity.type
_entity.pdbx_description
1 polymer ?
#
loop_
_entity_poly.entity_id
_entity_poly.type
_entity_poly.pdbx_seq_one_letter_code
_entity_poly.pdbx_strand_id
1 'polypeptide(L)'
;SYAEELPNENMFVSFMVDQKDVTDKVMSLGYEKLDNKKRDELIDSLENEMTKEVKKNDSTLHITVQPFYEGNKWYATTYRDFTDLRLVFTVPKSMGKFGGDTDNWMWPRQTCDFSVFRIYADPKTNGPAAYSKDNVPYHPKRWAQVSLQGYKDGDYAMTMGYPGSTKRYLSSYGIQTMRDAENAPRAQVRGVKQEVMQKHMRADEAVRIKYDSKYASSSNYWKNALGMNKCIDSIGIVNLKREYETRLRAWQDTAKAANDLAHKVDFDKLAKLYKESADVKYAWTNFAESFTRRSNIEFSTRAIKLQTNMEVKGPEKNKKKQYHEFEDNSAEWDMALDKEVLATLLKNYKEHVDAKWLPKFYKTIDAEFGGNYAKYVDYLWEKSLIMKKGA
;
A
#
# COMPACT_ATOMS: atom_id res chain seq x y z
N SER A 1 1.64 -35.82 -2.08
CA SER A 1 1.81 -36.24 -0.66
C SER A 1 2.32 -35.07 0.15
N TYR A 2 2.22 -35.10 1.47
CA TYR A 2 2.77 -34.05 2.36
C TYR A 2 4.28 -33.83 2.18
N ALA A 3 5.02 -34.83 1.73
CA ALA A 3 6.44 -34.74 1.45
C ALA A 3 6.79 -33.87 0.23
N GLU A 4 5.83 -33.59 -0.63
CA GLU A 4 6.00 -32.78 -1.85
C GLU A 4 5.60 -31.34 -1.65
N GLU A 5 5.01 -31.00 -0.49
CA GLU A 5 4.62 -29.63 -0.17
C GLU A 5 5.86 -28.75 0.07
N LEU A 6 5.93 -27.60 -0.59
CA LEU A 6 7.10 -26.73 -0.61
C LEU A 6 7.10 -25.78 0.59
N PRO A 7 8.12 -25.86 1.49
CA PRO A 7 8.25 -24.93 2.60
C PRO A 7 8.39 -23.50 2.12
N ASN A 8 7.79 -22.55 2.86
CA ASN A 8 7.87 -21.13 2.62
C ASN A 8 8.35 -20.41 3.88
N GLU A 9 9.68 -20.35 4.05
CA GLU A 9 10.36 -19.93 5.29
C GLU A 9 10.11 -18.46 5.69
N ASN A 10 9.72 -17.60 4.75
CA ASN A 10 9.51 -16.17 5.00
C ASN A 10 8.02 -15.79 5.12
N MET A 11 7.14 -16.77 5.17
CA MET A 11 5.71 -16.56 5.28
C MET A 11 5.22 -16.96 6.67
N PHE A 12 4.25 -16.23 7.19
CA PHE A 12 3.54 -16.61 8.41
C PHE A 12 2.05 -16.30 8.25
N VAL A 13 1.26 -16.89 9.08
CA VAL A 13 -0.18 -16.60 9.21
C VAL A 13 -0.53 -16.33 10.66
N SER A 14 -1.27 -15.26 10.89
CA SER A 14 -1.70 -14.84 12.23
C SER A 14 -3.16 -15.23 12.45
N PHE A 15 -3.42 -15.99 13.51
CA PHE A 15 -4.78 -16.23 13.98
C PHE A 15 -5.13 -15.21 15.06
N MET A 16 -6.22 -14.49 14.87
CA MET A 16 -6.79 -13.64 15.91
C MET A 16 -7.33 -14.51 17.06
N VAL A 17 -6.82 -14.28 18.25
CA VAL A 17 -7.22 -14.99 19.48
C VAL A 17 -8.23 -14.20 20.28
N ASP A 18 -8.01 -12.88 20.36
CA ASP A 18 -8.86 -11.97 21.15
C ASP A 18 -8.74 -10.54 20.60
N GLN A 19 -9.76 -9.72 20.83
CA GLN A 19 -9.74 -8.29 20.49
C GLN A 19 -10.46 -7.50 21.59
N LYS A 20 -9.81 -6.43 22.08
CA LYS A 20 -10.32 -5.57 23.15
C LYS A 20 -10.33 -4.12 22.72
N ASP A 21 -11.42 -3.40 23.05
CA ASP A 21 -11.46 -1.94 22.94
C ASP A 21 -10.52 -1.34 24.01
N VAL A 22 -9.53 -0.58 23.56
CA VAL A 22 -8.53 0.11 24.39
C VAL A 22 -8.58 1.62 24.18
N THR A 23 -9.68 2.13 23.64
CA THR A 23 -9.85 3.55 23.32
C THR A 23 -9.58 4.43 24.52
N ASP A 24 -10.23 4.14 25.66
CA ASP A 24 -10.07 4.93 26.89
C ASP A 24 -8.63 4.90 27.41
N LYS A 25 -7.95 3.74 27.29
CA LYS A 25 -6.53 3.62 27.68
C LYS A 25 -5.65 4.52 26.81
N VAL A 26 -5.81 4.49 25.48
CA VAL A 26 -5.05 5.33 24.54
C VAL A 26 -5.31 6.81 24.79
N MET A 27 -6.58 7.21 24.98
CA MET A 27 -6.94 8.62 25.22
C MET A 27 -6.44 9.12 26.57
N SER A 28 -6.48 8.29 27.62
CA SER A 28 -5.95 8.64 28.96
C SER A 28 -4.45 8.92 28.96
N LEU A 29 -3.71 8.38 28.01
CA LEU A 29 -2.29 8.63 27.82
C LEU A 29 -2.00 9.96 27.06
N GLY A 30 -3.05 10.73 26.74
CA GLY A 30 -2.92 12.05 26.14
C GLY A 30 -2.65 12.03 24.62
N TYR A 31 -2.99 10.95 23.93
CA TYR A 31 -2.76 10.74 22.49
C TYR A 31 -3.12 11.96 21.64
N GLU A 32 -4.28 12.59 21.88
CA GLU A 32 -4.76 13.73 21.07
C GLU A 32 -3.85 14.97 21.13
N LYS A 33 -3.11 15.14 22.24
CA LYS A 33 -2.24 16.29 22.46
C LYS A 33 -0.83 16.12 21.90
N LEU A 34 -0.52 14.92 21.37
CA LEU A 34 0.80 14.58 20.86
C LEU A 34 0.92 14.92 19.36
N ASP A 35 2.14 15.24 18.92
CA ASP A 35 2.50 15.25 17.50
C ASP A 35 2.55 13.81 16.94
N ASN A 36 2.53 13.67 15.60
CA ASN A 36 2.44 12.36 14.94
C ASN A 36 3.54 11.39 15.39
N LYS A 37 4.78 11.85 15.52
CA LYS A 37 5.90 11.01 15.93
C LYS A 37 5.72 10.46 17.35
N LYS A 38 5.30 11.29 18.27
CA LYS A 38 5.05 10.88 19.65
C LYS A 38 3.82 9.99 19.76
N ARG A 39 2.83 10.17 18.87
CA ARG A 39 1.68 9.25 18.76
C ARG A 39 2.12 7.85 18.38
N ASP A 40 2.98 7.73 17.36
CA ASP A 40 3.51 6.44 16.93
C ASP A 40 4.34 5.79 18.06
N GLU A 41 5.24 6.55 18.70
CA GLU A 41 6.04 6.08 19.84
C GLU A 41 5.17 5.62 21.03
N LEU A 42 4.06 6.30 21.29
CA LEU A 42 3.11 5.93 22.34
C LEU A 42 2.43 4.59 22.04
N ILE A 43 1.93 4.43 20.81
CA ILE A 43 1.26 3.19 20.39
C ILE A 43 2.23 2.03 20.40
N ASP A 44 3.44 2.19 19.86
CA ASP A 44 4.49 1.16 19.89
C ASP A 44 4.84 0.74 21.32
N SER A 45 4.94 1.70 22.24
CA SER A 45 5.20 1.43 23.65
C SER A 45 4.07 0.63 24.31
N LEU A 46 2.83 1.02 24.05
CA LEU A 46 1.63 0.35 24.55
C LEU A 46 1.53 -1.08 24.01
N GLU A 47 1.76 -1.25 22.72
CA GLU A 47 1.76 -2.56 22.05
C GLU A 47 2.83 -3.49 22.64
N ASN A 48 4.04 -2.96 22.86
CA ASN A 48 5.14 -3.71 23.48
C ASN A 48 4.84 -4.09 24.94
N GLU A 49 4.25 -3.19 25.73
CA GLU A 49 3.84 -3.46 27.13
C GLU A 49 2.81 -4.60 27.16
N MET A 50 1.73 -4.46 26.37
CA MET A 50 0.66 -5.45 26.30
C MET A 50 1.15 -6.80 25.78
N THR A 51 2.05 -6.80 24.80
CA THR A 51 2.67 -8.02 24.26
C THR A 51 3.52 -8.73 25.32
N LYS A 52 4.31 -7.98 26.10
CA LYS A 52 5.09 -8.56 27.21
C LYS A 52 4.18 -9.22 28.25
N GLU A 53 3.03 -8.62 28.52
CA GLU A 53 2.08 -9.17 29.48
C GLU A 53 1.44 -10.49 29.01
N VAL A 54 0.95 -10.55 27.78
CA VAL A 54 0.35 -11.80 27.25
C VAL A 54 1.38 -12.92 27.10
N LYS A 55 2.63 -12.58 26.80
CA LYS A 55 3.74 -13.55 26.69
C LYS A 55 4.12 -14.23 27.97
N LYS A 56 3.77 -13.69 29.15
CA LYS A 56 3.97 -14.37 30.44
C LYS A 56 3.15 -15.67 30.51
N ASN A 57 1.98 -15.67 29.89
CA ASN A 57 1.08 -16.83 29.90
C ASN A 57 1.27 -17.73 28.66
N ASP A 58 1.55 -17.14 27.50
CA ASP A 58 1.77 -17.85 26.24
C ASP A 58 2.76 -17.05 25.39
N SER A 59 3.97 -17.59 25.25
CA SER A 59 5.08 -16.96 24.52
C SER A 59 4.83 -16.85 23.00
N THR A 60 3.83 -17.56 22.46
CA THR A 60 3.47 -17.55 21.04
C THR A 60 2.53 -16.40 20.67
N LEU A 61 2.07 -15.64 21.65
CA LEU A 61 1.14 -14.52 21.43
C LEU A 61 1.86 -13.19 21.26
N HIS A 62 1.28 -12.33 20.43
CA HIS A 62 1.63 -10.92 20.37
C HIS A 62 0.36 -10.06 20.25
N ILE A 63 0.48 -8.77 20.53
CA ILE A 63 -0.63 -7.82 20.42
C ILE A 63 -0.24 -6.74 19.43
N THR A 64 -1.21 -6.33 18.60
CA THR A 64 -1.16 -5.10 17.82
C THR A 64 -2.24 -4.13 18.28
N VAL A 65 -1.92 -2.84 18.36
CA VAL A 65 -2.85 -1.78 18.75
C VAL A 65 -3.14 -0.91 17.53
N GLN A 66 -4.36 -0.96 17.02
CA GLN A 66 -4.72 -0.34 15.76
C GLN A 66 -5.91 0.60 15.88
N PRO A 67 -5.89 1.73 15.13
CA PRO A 67 -7.03 2.64 15.04
C PRO A 67 -8.12 2.08 14.13
N PHE A 68 -9.35 2.23 14.57
CA PHE A 68 -10.55 1.96 13.78
C PHE A 68 -11.39 3.22 13.66
N TYR A 69 -12.22 3.30 12.62
CA TYR A 69 -13.11 4.44 12.36
C TYR A 69 -12.35 5.78 12.35
N GLU A 70 -11.25 5.84 11.56
CA GLU A 70 -10.38 7.01 11.44
C GLU A 70 -9.79 7.50 12.80
N GLY A 71 -9.53 6.56 13.73
CA GLY A 71 -8.97 6.86 15.05
C GLY A 71 -9.99 7.17 16.15
N ASN A 72 -11.29 7.06 15.87
CA ASN A 72 -12.34 7.22 16.88
C ASN A 72 -12.41 6.05 17.88
N LYS A 73 -11.86 4.91 17.50
CA LYS A 73 -11.74 3.72 18.34
C LYS A 73 -10.37 3.10 18.20
N TRP A 74 -9.90 2.48 19.27
CA TRP A 74 -8.63 1.76 19.30
C TRP A 74 -8.85 0.36 19.81
N TYR A 75 -8.32 -0.61 19.08
CA TYR A 75 -8.43 -2.01 19.47
C TYR A 75 -7.06 -2.65 19.62
N ALA A 76 -6.88 -3.36 20.74
CA ALA A 76 -5.77 -4.27 20.95
C ALA A 76 -6.19 -5.67 20.49
N THR A 77 -5.57 -6.15 19.43
CA THR A 77 -5.84 -7.47 18.88
C THR A 77 -4.70 -8.41 19.22
N THR A 78 -5.02 -9.52 19.87
CA THR A 78 -4.07 -10.58 20.22
C THR A 78 -4.01 -11.61 19.10
N TYR A 79 -2.81 -11.88 18.61
CA TYR A 79 -2.55 -12.85 17.54
C TYR A 79 -1.66 -13.99 18.00
N ARG A 80 -1.80 -15.13 17.33
CA ARG A 80 -0.89 -16.25 17.37
C ARG A 80 -0.37 -16.53 15.97
N ASP A 81 0.95 -16.52 15.79
CA ASP A 81 1.59 -16.69 14.50
C ASP A 81 2.06 -18.14 14.29
N PHE A 82 1.75 -18.66 13.12
CA PHE A 82 2.31 -19.92 12.62
C PHE A 82 3.26 -19.61 11.48
N THR A 83 4.49 -20.13 11.57
CA THR A 83 5.57 -19.82 10.63
C THR A 83 6.01 -21.01 9.75
N ASP A 84 5.56 -22.23 10.02
CA ASP A 84 5.74 -23.35 9.11
C ASP A 84 4.54 -23.46 8.16
N LEU A 85 4.63 -22.73 7.05
CA LEU A 85 3.66 -22.78 5.97
C LEU A 85 4.27 -23.48 4.76
N ARG A 86 3.50 -24.35 4.13
CA ARG A 86 3.94 -25.09 2.94
C ARG A 86 2.93 -24.92 1.82
N LEU A 87 3.44 -24.64 0.63
CA LEU A 87 2.63 -24.52 -0.58
C LEU A 87 2.17 -25.92 -0.99
N VAL A 88 0.85 -26.12 -1.02
CA VAL A 88 0.21 -27.37 -1.43
C VAL A 88 -0.08 -27.34 -2.92
N PHE A 89 -0.63 -26.22 -3.39
CA PHE A 89 -1.09 -26.08 -4.76
C PHE A 89 -1.18 -24.62 -5.17
N THR A 90 -0.88 -24.35 -6.43
CA THR A 90 -1.19 -23.09 -7.10
C THR A 90 -1.59 -23.37 -8.54
N VAL A 91 -2.46 -22.54 -9.10
CA VAL A 91 -2.84 -22.65 -10.50
C VAL A 91 -1.73 -22.15 -11.42
N PRO A 92 -1.58 -22.70 -12.65
CA PRO A 92 -0.65 -22.18 -13.62
C PRO A 92 -1.01 -20.74 -14.03
N LYS A 93 -0.01 -19.94 -14.42
CA LYS A 93 -0.18 -18.53 -14.82
C LYS A 93 -1.25 -18.35 -15.91
N SER A 94 -1.38 -19.31 -16.82
CA SER A 94 -2.38 -19.30 -17.89
C SER A 94 -3.84 -19.34 -17.39
N MET A 95 -4.08 -19.87 -16.19
CA MET A 95 -5.39 -19.84 -15.53
C MET A 95 -5.51 -18.68 -14.55
N GLY A 96 -4.51 -18.51 -13.69
CA GLY A 96 -4.50 -17.48 -12.66
C GLY A 96 -4.50 -16.06 -13.22
N LYS A 97 -3.92 -15.87 -14.41
CA LYS A 97 -3.86 -14.57 -15.10
C LYS A 97 -4.48 -14.62 -16.50
N PHE A 98 -5.58 -15.39 -16.63
CA PHE A 98 -6.22 -15.65 -17.92
C PHE A 98 -6.55 -14.38 -18.72
N GLY A 99 -7.20 -13.38 -18.12
CA GLY A 99 -7.51 -12.10 -18.76
C GLY A 99 -6.33 -11.14 -18.86
N GLY A 100 -5.16 -11.53 -18.32
CA GLY A 100 -3.95 -10.73 -18.32
C GLY A 100 -4.13 -9.35 -17.69
N ASP A 101 -3.36 -8.38 -18.19
CA ASP A 101 -3.48 -7.00 -17.79
C ASP A 101 -4.70 -6.32 -18.42
N THR A 102 -5.19 -6.83 -19.56
CA THR A 102 -6.35 -6.28 -20.27
C THR A 102 -7.60 -6.27 -19.40
N ASP A 103 -7.90 -7.37 -18.72
CA ASP A 103 -9.11 -7.49 -17.89
C ASP A 103 -8.93 -6.97 -16.46
N ASN A 104 -7.71 -6.58 -16.07
CA ASN A 104 -7.46 -6.05 -14.74
C ASN A 104 -8.26 -4.74 -14.53
N TRP A 105 -9.02 -4.67 -13.42
CA TRP A 105 -9.95 -3.57 -13.09
C TRP A 105 -11.06 -3.34 -14.14
N MET A 106 -11.39 -4.38 -14.90
CA MET A 106 -12.47 -4.35 -15.89
C MET A 106 -13.64 -5.25 -15.44
N TRP A 107 -14.82 -4.95 -15.96
CA TRP A 107 -16.02 -5.76 -15.77
C TRP A 107 -16.65 -6.09 -17.14
N PRO A 108 -17.08 -7.33 -17.38
CA PRO A 108 -16.88 -8.53 -16.54
C PRO A 108 -15.42 -9.00 -16.56
N ARG A 109 -15.02 -9.72 -15.51
CA ARG A 109 -13.67 -10.30 -15.39
C ARG A 109 -13.76 -11.78 -15.07
N GLN A 110 -12.95 -12.58 -15.75
CA GLN A 110 -12.74 -13.99 -15.45
C GLN A 110 -11.29 -14.24 -15.10
N THR A 111 -11.07 -14.85 -13.94
CA THR A 111 -9.72 -15.23 -13.47
C THR A 111 -9.88 -16.34 -12.44
N CYS A 112 -8.88 -17.20 -12.33
CA CYS A 112 -8.83 -18.28 -11.34
C CYS A 112 -7.47 -18.22 -10.63
N ASP A 113 -7.25 -17.11 -9.91
CA ASP A 113 -5.98 -16.81 -9.24
C ASP A 113 -6.08 -17.15 -7.75
N PHE A 114 -5.56 -18.33 -7.39
CA PHE A 114 -5.50 -18.77 -6.00
C PHE A 114 -4.31 -19.67 -5.74
N SER A 115 -3.92 -19.75 -4.48
CA SER A 115 -2.93 -20.68 -3.95
C SER A 115 -3.44 -21.31 -2.66
N VAL A 116 -3.06 -22.53 -2.42
CA VAL A 116 -3.42 -23.27 -1.20
C VAL A 116 -2.14 -23.52 -0.41
N PHE A 117 -2.13 -23.07 0.83
CA PHE A 117 -1.06 -23.32 1.79
C PHE A 117 -1.59 -24.20 2.92
N ARG A 118 -0.72 -25.06 3.46
CA ARG A 118 -0.98 -25.81 4.66
C ARG A 118 -0.14 -25.28 5.81
N ILE A 119 -0.77 -25.13 6.96
CA ILE A 119 -0.10 -24.77 8.21
C ILE A 119 0.38 -26.05 8.85
N TYR A 120 1.63 -26.05 9.30
CA TYR A 120 2.22 -27.13 10.09
C TYR A 120 2.47 -26.65 11.52
N ALA A 121 2.38 -27.60 12.45
CA ALA A 121 2.43 -27.36 13.88
C ALA A 121 3.29 -28.42 14.58
N ASP A 122 3.72 -28.10 15.78
CA ASP A 122 4.39 -29.06 16.65
C ASP A 122 3.48 -30.29 16.92
N PRO A 123 3.99 -31.52 16.75
CA PRO A 123 3.19 -32.72 16.84
C PRO A 123 2.63 -32.99 18.25
N LYS A 124 3.23 -32.43 19.29
CA LYS A 124 2.80 -32.67 20.68
C LYS A 124 1.81 -31.64 21.16
N THR A 125 1.99 -30.38 20.79
CA THR A 125 1.21 -29.26 21.29
C THR A 125 0.13 -28.78 20.30
N ASN A 126 0.25 -29.16 19.02
CA ASN A 126 -0.53 -28.57 17.90
C ASN A 126 -0.41 -27.04 17.85
N GLY A 127 0.67 -26.51 18.38
CA GLY A 127 0.98 -25.08 18.46
C GLY A 127 2.00 -24.63 17.40
N PRO A 128 2.28 -23.30 17.35
CA PRO A 128 3.28 -22.76 16.45
C PRO A 128 4.65 -23.39 16.68
N ALA A 129 5.35 -23.66 15.58
CA ALA A 129 6.73 -24.15 15.59
C ALA A 129 7.49 -23.58 14.41
N ALA A 130 8.82 -23.45 14.55
CA ALA A 130 9.70 -23.21 13.42
C ALA A 130 9.66 -24.41 12.47
N TYR A 131 10.03 -24.18 11.20
CA TYR A 131 10.08 -25.25 10.22
C TYR A 131 10.85 -26.48 10.74
N SER A 132 10.21 -27.64 10.67
CA SER A 132 10.83 -28.94 10.91
C SER A 132 10.16 -30.02 10.06
N LYS A 133 10.93 -31.00 9.62
CA LYS A 133 10.39 -32.18 8.92
C LYS A 133 9.45 -33.02 9.81
N ASP A 134 9.60 -32.90 11.12
CA ASP A 134 8.79 -33.63 12.11
C ASP A 134 7.46 -32.94 12.41
N ASN A 135 7.26 -31.67 11.97
CA ASN A 135 6.00 -30.99 12.13
C ASN A 135 4.89 -31.69 11.35
N VAL A 136 3.69 -31.65 11.92
CA VAL A 136 2.48 -32.27 11.34
C VAL A 136 1.49 -31.18 10.89
N PRO A 137 0.56 -31.50 9.97
CA PRO A 137 -0.51 -30.57 9.62
C PRO A 137 -1.25 -30.07 10.87
N TYR A 138 -1.44 -28.76 10.97
CA TYR A 138 -2.19 -28.13 12.05
C TYR A 138 -3.65 -28.64 12.07
N HIS A 139 -4.16 -29.01 13.22
CA HIS A 139 -5.53 -29.41 13.43
C HIS A 139 -6.35 -28.28 14.06
N PRO A 140 -7.11 -27.49 13.26
CA PRO A 140 -7.93 -26.42 13.78
C PRO A 140 -9.14 -26.97 14.55
N LYS A 141 -9.59 -26.23 15.57
CA LYS A 141 -10.81 -26.60 16.32
C LYS A 141 -12.07 -26.53 15.45
N ARG A 142 -12.08 -25.67 14.44
CA ARG A 142 -13.17 -25.51 13.47
C ARG A 142 -12.59 -25.14 12.12
N TRP A 143 -13.25 -25.52 11.07
CA TRP A 143 -12.92 -25.19 9.68
C TRP A 143 -14.19 -25.01 8.85
N ALA A 144 -14.10 -24.27 7.76
CA ALA A 144 -15.16 -24.19 6.78
C ALA A 144 -15.26 -25.50 6.00
N GLN A 145 -16.47 -26.04 5.86
CA GLN A 145 -16.70 -27.23 5.04
C GLN A 145 -16.77 -26.83 3.56
N VAL A 146 -16.09 -27.59 2.71
CA VAL A 146 -16.17 -27.40 1.26
C VAL A 146 -17.43 -28.10 0.76
N SER A 147 -18.33 -27.36 0.10
CA SER A 147 -19.51 -27.89 -0.56
C SER A 147 -19.27 -27.96 -2.06
N LEU A 148 -19.62 -29.11 -2.67
CA LEU A 148 -19.61 -29.31 -4.13
C LEU A 148 -21.01 -29.18 -4.73
N GLN A 149 -22.02 -28.77 -3.97
CA GLN A 149 -23.39 -28.61 -4.45
C GLN A 149 -23.59 -27.43 -5.39
N GLY A 150 -22.59 -26.51 -5.43
CA GLY A 150 -22.68 -25.25 -6.16
C GLY A 150 -23.61 -24.26 -5.47
N TYR A 151 -24.01 -23.22 -6.20
CA TYR A 151 -24.92 -22.17 -5.75
C TYR A 151 -25.90 -21.80 -6.85
N LYS A 152 -27.02 -21.21 -6.47
CA LYS A 152 -28.07 -20.73 -7.39
C LYS A 152 -28.17 -19.23 -7.34
N ASP A 153 -28.84 -18.65 -8.34
CA ASP A 153 -29.15 -17.24 -8.32
C ASP A 153 -30.01 -16.88 -7.11
N GLY A 154 -29.62 -15.82 -6.38
CA GLY A 154 -30.24 -15.41 -5.13
C GLY A 154 -29.69 -16.06 -3.85
N ASP A 155 -28.80 -17.04 -3.95
CA ASP A 155 -28.12 -17.58 -2.77
C ASP A 155 -27.20 -16.54 -2.12
N TYR A 156 -27.08 -16.60 -0.80
CA TYR A 156 -26.15 -15.76 -0.07
C TYR A 156 -24.70 -16.13 -0.40
N ALA A 157 -23.90 -15.14 -0.78
CA ALA A 157 -22.47 -15.28 -1.03
C ALA A 157 -21.65 -14.23 -0.27
N MET A 158 -20.51 -14.63 0.27
CA MET A 158 -19.64 -13.77 1.05
C MET A 158 -18.17 -14.08 0.73
N THR A 159 -17.36 -13.04 0.56
CA THR A 159 -15.90 -13.15 0.54
C THR A 159 -15.34 -12.72 1.90
N MET A 160 -14.50 -13.57 2.50
CA MET A 160 -13.76 -13.25 3.71
C MET A 160 -12.32 -12.87 3.35
N GLY A 161 -11.81 -11.81 3.98
CA GLY A 161 -10.44 -11.36 3.75
C GLY A 161 -10.18 -9.98 4.34
N TYR A 162 -8.95 -9.52 4.11
CA TYR A 162 -8.47 -8.22 4.59
C TYR A 162 -8.21 -7.31 3.40
N PRO A 163 -9.19 -6.46 2.99
CA PRO A 163 -8.96 -5.49 1.93
C PRO A 163 -7.87 -4.49 2.34
N GLY A 164 -7.01 -4.09 1.41
CA GLY A 164 -5.90 -3.17 1.68
C GLY A 164 -6.37 -1.82 2.19
N SER A 165 -7.43 -1.25 1.60
CA SER A 165 -8.11 -0.06 2.09
C SER A 165 -9.52 0.04 1.55
N THR A 166 -10.41 0.65 2.34
CA THR A 166 -11.75 1.02 1.90
C THR A 166 -12.00 2.49 2.24
N LYS A 167 -12.68 3.20 1.33
CA LYS A 167 -12.99 4.63 1.51
C LYS A 167 -14.50 4.86 1.53
N ARG A 168 -15.24 3.95 2.13
CA ARG A 168 -16.71 3.93 2.16
C ARG A 168 -17.31 5.19 2.75
N TYR A 169 -16.69 5.78 3.76
CA TYR A 169 -17.21 6.91 4.53
C TYR A 169 -16.66 8.27 4.08
N LEU A 170 -15.93 8.36 2.97
CA LEU A 170 -15.55 9.66 2.43
C LEU A 170 -16.78 10.51 2.12
N SER A 171 -16.67 11.81 2.43
CA SER A 171 -17.62 12.83 2.00
C SER A 171 -17.59 13.07 0.48
N SER A 172 -18.57 13.78 -0.04
CA SER A 172 -18.56 14.22 -1.45
C SER A 172 -17.30 14.99 -1.80
N TYR A 173 -16.82 15.84 -0.89
CA TYR A 173 -15.56 16.58 -1.04
C TYR A 173 -14.34 15.66 -1.09
N GLY A 174 -14.32 14.63 -0.23
CA GLY A 174 -13.25 13.62 -0.22
C GLY A 174 -13.22 12.79 -1.51
N ILE A 175 -14.38 12.41 -2.03
CA ILE A 175 -14.49 11.70 -3.31
C ILE A 175 -14.00 12.57 -4.47
N GLN A 176 -14.39 13.86 -4.52
CA GLN A 176 -13.88 14.78 -5.53
C GLN A 176 -12.36 14.94 -5.47
N THR A 177 -11.83 15.15 -4.27
CA THR A 177 -10.37 15.26 -4.08
C THR A 177 -9.64 13.99 -4.50
N MET A 178 -10.18 12.81 -4.16
CA MET A 178 -9.61 11.53 -4.59
C MET A 178 -9.63 11.41 -6.12
N ARG A 179 -10.74 11.78 -6.79
CA ARG A 179 -10.86 11.74 -8.24
C ARG A 179 -9.87 12.68 -8.92
N ASP A 180 -9.83 13.95 -8.48
CA ASP A 180 -9.17 15.04 -9.20
C ASP A 180 -7.70 15.25 -8.77
N ALA A 181 -7.39 15.06 -7.47
CA ALA A 181 -6.07 15.34 -6.92
C ALA A 181 -5.22 14.08 -6.60
N GLU A 182 -5.83 12.88 -6.64
CA GLU A 182 -5.09 11.63 -6.43
C GLU A 182 -5.12 10.73 -7.68
N ASN A 183 -6.32 10.36 -8.17
CA ASN A 183 -6.45 9.40 -9.27
C ASN A 183 -6.07 10.00 -10.62
N ALA A 184 -6.53 11.22 -10.94
CA ALA A 184 -6.22 11.86 -12.21
C ALA A 184 -4.72 12.06 -12.42
N PRO A 185 -3.97 12.70 -11.50
CA PRO A 185 -2.53 12.84 -11.66
C PRO A 185 -1.79 11.48 -11.63
N ARG A 186 -2.22 10.51 -10.82
CA ARG A 186 -1.64 9.16 -10.83
C ARG A 186 -1.80 8.50 -12.20
N ALA A 187 -3.00 8.57 -12.78
CA ALA A 187 -3.26 7.97 -14.09
C ALA A 187 -2.41 8.65 -15.18
N GLN A 188 -2.30 9.95 -15.14
CA GLN A 188 -1.53 10.73 -16.10
C GLN A 188 -0.02 10.41 -16.01
N VAL A 189 0.59 10.50 -14.81
CA VAL A 189 2.02 10.24 -14.60
C VAL A 189 2.39 8.80 -14.94
N ARG A 190 1.56 7.82 -14.52
CA ARG A 190 1.81 6.41 -14.85
C ARG A 190 1.60 6.10 -16.32
N GLY A 191 0.68 6.77 -16.98
CA GLY A 191 0.47 6.63 -18.43
C GLY A 191 1.75 6.95 -19.22
N VAL A 192 2.29 8.16 -19.05
CA VAL A 192 3.51 8.58 -19.77
C VAL A 192 4.74 7.74 -19.40
N LYS A 193 4.85 7.33 -18.14
CA LYS A 193 5.91 6.42 -17.70
C LYS A 193 5.83 5.06 -18.40
N GLN A 194 4.65 4.48 -18.47
CA GLN A 194 4.43 3.16 -19.05
C GLN A 194 4.67 3.14 -20.56
N GLU A 195 4.42 4.22 -21.27
CA GLU A 195 4.76 4.35 -22.68
C GLU A 195 6.27 4.18 -22.91
N VAL A 196 7.10 4.86 -22.10
CA VAL A 196 8.55 4.71 -22.15
C VAL A 196 8.97 3.29 -21.77
N MET A 197 8.43 2.74 -20.68
CA MET A 197 8.75 1.37 -20.26
C MET A 197 8.41 0.36 -21.34
N GLN A 198 7.23 0.43 -21.95
CA GLN A 198 6.83 -0.48 -23.03
C GLN A 198 7.71 -0.38 -24.28
N LYS A 199 8.14 0.84 -24.63
CA LYS A 199 9.06 1.05 -25.75
C LYS A 199 10.33 0.21 -25.57
N HIS A 200 10.98 0.31 -24.41
CA HIS A 200 12.20 -0.45 -24.12
C HIS A 200 11.94 -1.96 -23.95
N MET A 201 10.87 -2.33 -23.25
CA MET A 201 10.52 -3.74 -23.04
C MET A 201 10.16 -4.49 -24.32
N ARG A 202 9.65 -3.79 -25.35
CA ARG A 202 9.38 -4.39 -26.66
C ARG A 202 10.65 -4.50 -27.51
N ALA A 203 11.62 -3.63 -27.28
CA ALA A 203 12.87 -3.62 -28.04
C ALA A 203 13.87 -4.67 -27.54
N ASP A 204 13.83 -5.03 -26.25
CA ASP A 204 14.79 -5.94 -25.62
C ASP A 204 14.10 -6.89 -24.63
N GLU A 205 14.23 -8.19 -24.85
CA GLU A 205 13.68 -9.26 -24.02
C GLU A 205 14.29 -9.28 -22.60
N ALA A 206 15.58 -8.99 -22.46
CA ALA A 206 16.21 -8.94 -21.14
C ALA A 206 15.68 -7.76 -20.32
N VAL A 207 15.45 -6.62 -20.95
CA VAL A 207 14.79 -5.47 -20.32
C VAL A 207 13.35 -5.82 -19.94
N ARG A 208 12.64 -6.51 -20.82
CA ARG A 208 11.26 -6.98 -20.54
C ARG A 208 11.21 -7.83 -19.27
N ILE A 209 12.11 -8.79 -19.12
CA ILE A 209 12.17 -9.67 -17.94
C ILE A 209 12.42 -8.85 -16.66
N LYS A 210 13.37 -7.92 -16.69
CA LYS A 210 13.71 -7.06 -15.54
C LYS A 210 12.55 -6.16 -15.08
N TYR A 211 11.73 -5.70 -16.04
CA TYR A 211 10.69 -4.70 -15.78
C TYR A 211 9.26 -5.24 -15.75
N ASP A 212 9.02 -6.53 -16.05
CA ASP A 212 7.68 -7.12 -16.08
C ASP A 212 6.90 -6.87 -14.77
N SER A 213 7.49 -7.17 -13.62
CA SER A 213 6.85 -6.95 -12.32
C SER A 213 6.67 -5.47 -11.98
N LYS A 214 7.65 -4.62 -12.33
CA LYS A 214 7.60 -3.17 -12.12
C LYS A 214 6.51 -2.53 -12.98
N TYR A 215 6.42 -2.95 -14.24
CA TYR A 215 5.37 -2.54 -15.15
C TYR A 215 3.99 -3.00 -14.69
N ALA A 216 3.84 -4.29 -14.33
CA ALA A 216 2.59 -4.85 -13.84
C ALA A 216 2.08 -4.12 -12.59
N SER A 217 2.97 -3.83 -11.64
CA SER A 217 2.64 -3.02 -10.47
C SER A 217 2.19 -1.60 -10.85
N SER A 218 2.91 -0.94 -11.76
CA SER A 218 2.53 0.39 -12.24
C SER A 218 1.16 0.37 -12.93
N SER A 219 0.92 -0.58 -13.84
CA SER A 219 -0.30 -0.74 -14.59
C SER A 219 -1.51 -1.05 -13.69
N ASN A 220 -1.33 -1.87 -12.66
CA ASN A 220 -2.38 -2.18 -11.70
C ASN A 220 -2.97 -0.91 -11.05
N TYR A 221 -2.13 -0.02 -10.55
CA TYR A 221 -2.58 1.25 -9.96
C TYR A 221 -3.10 2.25 -10.98
N TRP A 222 -2.53 2.25 -12.20
CA TRP A 222 -2.98 3.08 -13.30
C TRP A 222 -4.41 2.72 -13.71
N LYS A 223 -4.67 1.44 -13.99
CA LYS A 223 -6.00 0.95 -14.35
C LYS A 223 -7.00 1.11 -13.21
N ASN A 224 -6.59 0.90 -11.96
CA ASN A 224 -7.43 1.18 -10.80
C ASN A 224 -7.86 2.66 -10.76
N ALA A 225 -6.93 3.60 -10.95
CA ALA A 225 -7.24 5.03 -10.93
C ALA A 225 -8.22 5.43 -12.05
N LEU A 226 -7.98 4.94 -13.29
CA LEU A 226 -8.87 5.16 -14.44
C LEU A 226 -10.25 4.55 -14.20
N GLY A 227 -10.31 3.28 -13.80
CA GLY A 227 -11.54 2.56 -13.56
C GLY A 227 -12.37 3.17 -12.42
N MET A 228 -11.71 3.58 -11.35
CA MET A 228 -12.35 4.25 -10.21
C MET A 228 -12.96 5.59 -10.63
N ASN A 229 -12.22 6.42 -11.37
CA ASN A 229 -12.75 7.71 -11.84
C ASN A 229 -13.93 7.50 -12.79
N LYS A 230 -13.83 6.56 -13.72
CA LYS A 230 -14.95 6.21 -14.59
C LYS A 230 -16.18 5.76 -13.80
N CYS A 231 -15.98 4.94 -12.76
CA CYS A 231 -17.07 4.47 -11.89
C CYS A 231 -17.70 5.63 -11.09
N ILE A 232 -16.88 6.51 -10.49
CA ILE A 232 -17.35 7.69 -9.75
C ILE A 232 -18.25 8.55 -10.63
N ASP A 233 -17.82 8.80 -11.86
CA ASP A 233 -18.56 9.66 -12.80
C ASP A 233 -19.82 8.96 -13.35
N SER A 234 -19.71 7.69 -13.77
CA SER A 234 -20.82 6.94 -14.38
C SER A 234 -21.98 6.66 -13.41
N ILE A 235 -21.67 6.41 -12.14
CA ILE A 235 -22.69 6.13 -11.10
C ILE A 235 -23.14 7.45 -10.43
N GLY A 236 -22.39 8.53 -10.60
CA GLY A 236 -22.70 9.81 -9.95
C GLY A 236 -22.46 9.78 -8.44
N ILE A 237 -21.41 9.09 -7.99
CA ILE A 237 -21.09 8.87 -6.56
C ILE A 237 -21.05 10.19 -5.78
N VAL A 238 -20.50 11.25 -6.37
CA VAL A 238 -20.42 12.57 -5.72
C VAL A 238 -21.83 13.08 -5.37
N ASN A 239 -22.80 12.94 -6.28
CA ASN A 239 -24.17 13.39 -6.04
C ASN A 239 -24.87 12.52 -5.00
N LEU A 240 -24.71 11.21 -5.04
CA LEU A 240 -25.23 10.30 -4.01
C LEU A 240 -24.71 10.66 -2.61
N LYS A 241 -23.44 11.04 -2.50
CA LYS A 241 -22.86 11.51 -1.23
C LYS A 241 -23.44 12.85 -0.80
N ARG A 242 -23.66 13.80 -1.71
CA ARG A 242 -24.29 15.09 -1.40
C ARG A 242 -25.72 14.92 -0.90
N GLU A 243 -26.49 14.03 -1.48
CA GLU A 243 -27.83 13.69 -1.00
C GLU A 243 -27.79 13.11 0.42
N TYR A 244 -26.85 12.21 0.67
CA TYR A 244 -26.64 11.67 2.02
C TYR A 244 -26.25 12.75 3.03
N GLU A 245 -25.31 13.64 2.66
CA GLU A 245 -24.88 14.77 3.50
C GLU A 245 -26.01 15.75 3.78
N THR A 246 -26.88 15.99 2.81
CA THR A 246 -28.09 16.83 2.99
C THR A 246 -29.01 16.22 4.05
N ARG A 247 -29.25 14.92 3.97
CA ARG A 247 -30.06 14.21 4.97
C ARG A 247 -29.40 14.22 6.36
N LEU A 248 -28.09 14.08 6.41
CA LEU A 248 -27.33 14.11 7.67
C LEU A 248 -27.35 15.51 8.29
N ARG A 249 -27.21 16.59 7.50
CA ARG A 249 -27.37 17.97 7.96
C ARG A 249 -28.76 18.18 8.60
N ALA A 250 -29.82 17.81 7.90
CA ALA A 250 -31.19 17.94 8.40
C ALA A 250 -31.40 17.15 9.70
N TRP A 251 -30.83 15.94 9.78
CA TRP A 251 -30.92 15.14 11.01
C TRP A 251 -30.14 15.77 12.18
N GLN A 252 -28.95 16.33 11.95
CA GLN A 252 -28.17 17.02 12.98
C GLN A 252 -28.88 18.21 13.62
N ASP A 253 -29.84 18.81 12.93
CA ASP A 253 -30.61 19.95 13.41
C ASP A 253 -31.84 19.54 14.24
N THR A 254 -32.09 18.22 14.38
CA THR A 254 -33.19 17.71 15.20
C THR A 254 -32.82 17.71 16.69
N ALA A 255 -33.83 17.84 17.55
CA ALA A 255 -33.66 17.74 19.01
C ALA A 255 -33.05 16.40 19.46
N LYS A 256 -33.37 15.30 18.76
CA LYS A 256 -32.82 13.99 19.02
C LYS A 256 -31.30 13.97 18.79
N ALA A 257 -30.82 14.49 17.65
CA ALA A 257 -29.40 14.57 17.35
C ALA A 257 -28.64 15.46 18.35
N ALA A 258 -29.24 16.53 18.85
CA ALA A 258 -28.63 17.41 19.86
C ALA A 258 -28.28 16.66 21.16
N ASN A 259 -29.05 15.62 21.50
CA ASN A 259 -28.79 14.79 22.70
C ASN A 259 -27.86 13.61 22.41
N ASP A 260 -27.85 13.10 21.18
CA ASP A 260 -27.13 11.87 20.80
C ASP A 260 -25.71 12.14 20.30
N LEU A 261 -25.40 13.37 19.85
CA LEU A 261 -24.10 13.72 19.25
C LEU A 261 -23.25 14.58 20.17
N ALA A 262 -22.11 14.03 20.60
CA ALA A 262 -21.09 14.82 21.29
C ALA A 262 -20.54 15.95 20.40
N HIS A 263 -20.46 15.71 19.07
CA HIS A 263 -19.97 16.69 18.10
C HIS A 263 -20.76 16.60 16.79
N LYS A 264 -21.24 17.76 16.33
CA LYS A 264 -21.83 17.88 14.99
C LYS A 264 -20.74 17.97 13.91
N VAL A 265 -21.03 17.41 12.75
CA VAL A 265 -20.16 17.59 11.58
C VAL A 265 -20.34 18.99 11.01
N ASP A 266 -19.28 19.79 11.00
CA ASP A 266 -19.23 21.07 10.32
C ASP A 266 -18.84 20.85 8.84
N PHE A 267 -19.84 20.67 8.00
CA PHE A 267 -19.65 20.43 6.57
C PHE A 267 -19.03 21.61 5.83
N ASP A 268 -19.22 22.83 6.29
CA ASP A 268 -18.69 24.01 5.61
C ASP A 268 -17.19 24.16 5.89
N LYS A 269 -16.79 23.89 7.13
CA LYS A 269 -15.39 23.77 7.50
C LYS A 269 -14.73 22.60 6.75
N LEU A 270 -15.41 21.46 6.64
CA LEU A 270 -14.91 20.29 5.90
C LEU A 270 -14.71 20.64 4.42
N ALA A 271 -15.67 21.26 3.76
CA ALA A 271 -15.57 21.73 2.38
C ALA A 271 -14.38 22.66 2.18
N LYS A 272 -14.21 23.64 3.08
CA LYS A 272 -13.11 24.59 3.06
C LYS A 272 -11.75 23.89 3.16
N LEU A 273 -11.59 22.96 4.11
CA LEU A 273 -10.33 22.22 4.30
C LEU A 273 -9.98 21.36 3.08
N TYR A 274 -10.94 20.67 2.48
CA TYR A 274 -10.71 19.92 1.25
C TYR A 274 -10.30 20.82 0.09
N LYS A 275 -10.95 21.98 -0.07
CA LYS A 275 -10.60 22.96 -1.11
C LYS A 275 -9.19 23.51 -0.92
N GLU A 276 -8.82 23.86 0.30
CA GLU A 276 -7.48 24.40 0.64
C GLU A 276 -6.37 23.35 0.45
N SER A 277 -6.66 22.07 0.72
CA SER A 277 -5.71 20.98 0.59
C SER A 277 -5.59 20.38 -0.81
N ALA A 278 -6.54 20.64 -1.71
CA ALA A 278 -6.61 19.97 -3.02
C ALA A 278 -5.36 20.21 -3.88
N ASP A 279 -4.89 21.44 -3.91
CA ASP A 279 -3.75 21.86 -4.73
C ASP A 279 -2.42 21.22 -4.25
N VAL A 280 -2.15 21.26 -2.95
CA VAL A 280 -0.96 20.60 -2.39
C VAL A 280 -1.06 19.08 -2.56
N LYS A 281 -2.24 18.50 -2.45
CA LYS A 281 -2.45 17.07 -2.64
C LYS A 281 -2.20 16.64 -4.09
N TYR A 282 -2.67 17.45 -5.04
CA TYR A 282 -2.38 17.25 -6.46
C TYR A 282 -0.87 17.30 -6.75
N ALA A 283 -0.19 18.33 -6.26
CA ALA A 283 1.25 18.48 -6.42
C ALA A 283 2.03 17.33 -5.76
N TRP A 284 1.62 16.93 -4.55
CA TRP A 284 2.22 15.80 -3.85
C TRP A 284 2.02 14.47 -4.58
N THR A 285 0.83 14.23 -5.15
CA THR A 285 0.58 13.00 -5.91
C THR A 285 1.48 12.93 -7.14
N ASN A 286 1.58 14.04 -7.89
CA ASN A 286 2.53 14.12 -9.02
C ASN A 286 3.97 13.86 -8.57
N PHE A 287 4.41 14.49 -7.48
CA PHE A 287 5.75 14.29 -6.94
C PHE A 287 6.01 12.84 -6.54
N ALA A 288 5.08 12.25 -5.80
CA ALA A 288 5.22 10.89 -5.31
C ALA A 288 5.26 9.86 -6.44
N GLU A 289 4.43 10.03 -7.47
CA GLU A 289 4.40 9.14 -8.63
C GLU A 289 5.65 9.32 -9.54
N SER A 290 6.24 10.52 -9.57
CA SER A 290 7.36 10.86 -10.45
C SER A 290 8.73 10.57 -9.81
N PHE A 291 8.92 10.81 -8.51
CA PHE A 291 10.25 10.90 -7.91
C PHE A 291 10.49 9.99 -6.70
N THR A 292 9.48 9.24 -6.24
CA THR A 292 9.66 8.25 -5.19
C THR A 292 9.80 6.84 -5.77
N ARG A 293 9.81 5.80 -4.93
CA ARG A 293 9.78 4.38 -5.37
C ARG A 293 8.66 4.08 -6.38
N ARG A 294 7.60 4.90 -6.43
CA ARG A 294 6.48 4.75 -7.35
C ARG A 294 6.85 5.04 -8.81
N SER A 295 7.97 5.76 -9.03
CA SER A 295 8.52 5.98 -10.38
C SER A 295 9.02 4.69 -11.03
N ASN A 296 9.35 3.66 -10.24
CA ASN A 296 9.89 2.38 -10.68
C ASN A 296 11.26 2.50 -11.39
N ILE A 297 12.10 3.45 -10.98
CA ILE A 297 13.47 3.63 -11.47
C ILE A 297 14.50 3.45 -10.35
N GLU A 298 15.70 3.00 -10.73
CA GLU A 298 16.78 2.72 -9.79
C GLU A 298 17.18 3.93 -8.97
N PHE A 299 17.42 5.07 -9.64
CA PHE A 299 17.84 6.31 -8.99
C PHE A 299 16.90 6.71 -7.84
N SER A 300 15.60 6.79 -8.10
CA SER A 300 14.60 7.16 -7.08
C SER A 300 14.52 6.12 -5.96
N THR A 301 14.66 4.83 -6.29
CA THR A 301 14.64 3.76 -5.30
C THR A 301 15.85 3.84 -4.37
N ARG A 302 17.04 4.06 -4.91
CA ARG A 302 18.29 4.24 -4.13
C ARG A 302 18.25 5.51 -3.29
N ALA A 303 17.78 6.64 -3.84
CA ALA A 303 17.66 7.89 -3.11
C ALA A 303 16.76 7.78 -1.87
N ILE A 304 15.61 7.13 -1.99
CA ILE A 304 14.71 6.89 -0.85
C ILE A 304 15.32 5.89 0.15
N LYS A 305 15.98 4.85 -0.32
CA LYS A 305 16.69 3.91 0.58
C LYS A 305 17.77 4.64 1.38
N LEU A 306 18.57 5.51 0.75
CA LEU A 306 19.57 6.31 1.42
C LEU A 306 18.95 7.22 2.48
N GLN A 307 17.88 7.94 2.15
CA GLN A 307 17.18 8.78 3.11
C GLN A 307 16.70 7.98 4.31
N THR A 308 16.02 6.86 4.08
CA THR A 308 15.54 5.97 5.16
C THR A 308 16.69 5.48 6.02
N ASN A 309 17.82 5.13 5.42
CA ASN A 309 19.00 4.63 6.14
C ASN A 309 19.67 5.72 7.00
N MET A 310 19.65 6.99 6.54
CA MET A 310 20.15 8.12 7.32
C MET A 310 19.27 8.44 8.54
N GLU A 311 17.98 8.12 8.47
CA GLU A 311 17.00 8.31 9.55
C GLU A 311 17.03 7.18 10.59
N VAL A 312 17.55 6.00 10.23
CA VAL A 312 17.64 4.83 11.14
C VAL A 312 18.71 5.07 12.20
N LYS A 313 18.27 5.29 13.42
CA LYS A 313 19.12 5.28 14.62
C LYS A 313 19.33 3.82 15.05
N GLY A 314 20.52 3.29 14.81
CA GLY A 314 20.84 1.91 15.19
C GLY A 314 22.32 1.62 15.16
N PRO A 315 22.77 0.51 15.74
CA PRO A 315 24.17 0.14 15.78
C PRO A 315 24.73 -0.08 14.36
N GLU A 316 26.02 0.21 14.18
CA GLU A 316 26.81 0.12 12.94
C GLU A 316 26.56 -1.19 12.14
N LYS A 317 26.21 -2.27 12.86
CA LYS A 317 25.86 -3.58 12.33
C LYS A 317 24.65 -3.57 11.36
N ASN A 318 23.65 -2.73 11.63
CA ASN A 318 22.44 -2.61 10.79
C ASN A 318 22.71 -1.73 9.58
N LYS A 319 23.60 -0.74 9.71
CA LYS A 319 24.02 0.13 8.59
C LYS A 319 24.72 -0.69 7.51
N LYS A 320 25.69 -1.55 7.88
CA LYS A 320 26.42 -2.40 6.94
C LYS A 320 25.51 -3.35 6.14
N LYS A 321 24.49 -3.96 6.78
CA LYS A 321 23.54 -4.84 6.11
C LYS A 321 22.69 -4.10 5.07
N GLN A 322 22.42 -2.82 5.29
CA GLN A 322 21.62 -1.98 4.37
C GLN A 322 22.46 -1.47 3.19
N TYR A 323 23.77 -1.25 3.34
CA TYR A 323 24.68 -0.92 2.24
C TYR A 323 24.85 -2.08 1.26
N HIS A 324 24.89 -3.33 1.72
CA HIS A 324 24.94 -4.53 0.86
C HIS A 324 23.71 -4.69 -0.04
N GLU A 325 22.54 -4.21 0.36
CA GLU A 325 21.35 -4.24 -0.48
C GLU A 325 21.42 -3.32 -1.73
N PHE A 326 22.35 -2.37 -1.79
CA PHE A 326 22.56 -1.56 -2.99
C PHE A 326 23.33 -2.30 -4.09
N GLU A 327 24.22 -3.22 -3.74
CA GLU A 327 25.01 -3.98 -4.71
C GLU A 327 24.19 -5.07 -5.39
N ASP A 328 23.32 -5.76 -4.67
CA ASP A 328 22.58 -6.93 -5.16
C ASP A 328 21.45 -6.60 -6.14
N ASN A 329 20.93 -5.36 -6.15
CA ASN A 329 19.77 -4.99 -6.97
C ASN A 329 20.13 -4.30 -8.30
N SER A 330 21.39 -3.96 -8.56
CA SER A 330 21.78 -3.26 -9.80
C SER A 330 21.56 -4.10 -11.06
N ALA A 331 21.57 -5.43 -10.94
CA ALA A 331 21.33 -6.35 -12.06
C ALA A 331 19.85 -6.34 -12.54
N GLU A 332 18.93 -5.84 -11.74
CA GLU A 332 17.49 -5.80 -12.02
C GLU A 332 17.04 -4.54 -12.76
N TRP A 333 17.97 -3.65 -13.08
CA TRP A 333 17.68 -2.35 -13.67
C TRP A 333 18.29 -2.20 -15.05
N ASP A 334 17.71 -1.32 -15.87
CA ASP A 334 18.25 -0.90 -17.15
C ASP A 334 18.46 0.61 -17.15
N MET A 335 19.71 1.02 -17.34
CA MET A 335 20.11 2.43 -17.23
C MET A 335 19.49 3.30 -18.32
N ALA A 336 19.34 2.79 -19.55
CA ALA A 336 18.79 3.58 -20.65
C ALA A 336 17.31 3.84 -20.44
N LEU A 337 16.56 2.82 -20.05
CA LEU A 337 15.16 2.93 -19.68
C LEU A 337 14.97 3.90 -18.51
N ASP A 338 15.72 3.72 -17.42
CA ASP A 338 15.60 4.55 -16.22
C ASP A 338 15.86 6.02 -16.47
N LYS A 339 16.89 6.33 -17.27
CA LYS A 339 17.21 7.70 -17.66
C LYS A 339 16.09 8.33 -18.48
N GLU A 340 15.56 7.63 -19.47
CA GLU A 340 14.48 8.14 -20.31
C GLU A 340 13.19 8.33 -19.50
N VAL A 341 12.86 7.40 -18.59
CA VAL A 341 11.72 7.55 -17.67
C VAL A 341 11.90 8.79 -16.80
N LEU A 342 13.05 8.97 -16.15
CA LEU A 342 13.26 10.14 -15.29
C LEU A 342 13.18 11.45 -16.05
N ALA A 343 13.80 11.54 -17.24
CA ALA A 343 13.73 12.74 -18.08
C ALA A 343 12.29 13.07 -18.48
N THR A 344 11.51 12.05 -18.86
CA THR A 344 10.09 12.19 -19.21
C THR A 344 9.27 12.65 -18.01
N LEU A 345 9.49 12.07 -16.82
CA LEU A 345 8.76 12.44 -15.60
C LEU A 345 9.14 13.84 -15.10
N LEU A 346 10.39 14.28 -15.24
CA LEU A 346 10.80 15.66 -14.94
C LEU A 346 10.05 16.66 -15.83
N LYS A 347 9.99 16.41 -17.14
CA LYS A 347 9.24 17.24 -18.08
C LYS A 347 7.76 17.28 -17.71
N ASN A 348 7.18 16.11 -17.55
CA ASN A 348 5.76 15.95 -17.22
C ASN A 348 5.36 16.66 -15.91
N TYR A 349 6.18 16.58 -14.86
CA TYR A 349 5.92 17.27 -13.60
C TYR A 349 5.88 18.79 -13.77
N LYS A 350 6.85 19.36 -14.50
CA LYS A 350 6.88 20.82 -14.75
C LYS A 350 5.69 21.32 -15.55
N GLU A 351 5.17 20.50 -16.46
CA GLU A 351 4.04 20.86 -17.32
C GLU A 351 2.68 20.83 -16.60
N HIS A 352 2.56 20.01 -15.53
CA HIS A 352 1.27 19.76 -14.89
C HIS A 352 1.16 20.31 -13.46
N VAL A 353 2.25 20.73 -12.86
CA VAL A 353 2.26 21.22 -11.46
C VAL A 353 2.54 22.71 -11.42
N ASP A 354 1.76 23.44 -10.61
CA ASP A 354 1.95 24.89 -10.41
C ASP A 354 3.39 25.23 -10.02
N ALA A 355 3.90 26.33 -10.56
CA ALA A 355 5.28 26.78 -10.36
C ALA A 355 5.68 26.93 -8.87
N LYS A 356 4.74 27.28 -7.99
CA LYS A 356 4.98 27.38 -6.53
C LYS A 356 5.36 26.05 -5.87
N TRP A 357 4.99 24.92 -6.50
CA TRP A 357 5.27 23.57 -6.02
C TRP A 357 6.46 22.89 -6.72
N LEU A 358 7.16 23.63 -7.63
CA LEU A 358 8.32 23.07 -8.31
C LEU A 358 9.51 22.95 -7.33
N PRO A 359 10.12 21.76 -7.19
CA PRO A 359 11.36 21.58 -6.44
C PRO A 359 12.50 22.48 -6.94
N LYS A 360 13.42 22.83 -6.05
CA LYS A 360 14.52 23.76 -6.36
C LYS A 360 15.40 23.30 -7.52
N PHE A 361 15.52 21.99 -7.76
CA PHE A 361 16.34 21.47 -8.85
C PHE A 361 15.87 21.90 -10.25
N TYR A 362 14.60 22.30 -10.42
CA TYR A 362 14.15 22.86 -11.70
C TYR A 362 14.85 24.18 -12.04
N LYS A 363 15.22 25.00 -11.06
CA LYS A 363 16.04 26.19 -11.30
C LYS A 363 17.41 25.83 -11.85
N THR A 364 18.04 24.76 -11.34
CA THR A 364 19.30 24.23 -11.84
C THR A 364 19.16 23.70 -13.27
N ILE A 365 18.08 22.95 -13.55
CA ILE A 365 17.80 22.44 -14.91
C ILE A 365 17.68 23.59 -15.91
N ASP A 366 16.94 24.64 -15.56
CA ASP A 366 16.76 25.79 -16.45
C ASP A 366 18.05 26.60 -16.63
N ALA A 367 18.79 26.87 -15.54
CA ALA A 367 19.97 27.73 -15.58
C ALA A 367 21.21 27.04 -16.17
N GLU A 368 21.47 25.79 -15.81
CA GLU A 368 22.71 25.08 -16.15
C GLU A 368 22.57 24.14 -17.35
N PHE A 369 21.34 23.65 -17.60
CA PHE A 369 21.08 22.68 -18.67
C PHE A 369 20.14 23.22 -19.74
N GLY A 370 19.76 24.50 -19.68
CA GLY A 370 18.87 25.13 -20.67
C GLY A 370 17.50 24.43 -20.80
N GLY A 371 16.99 23.87 -19.72
CA GLY A 371 15.73 23.11 -19.72
C GLY A 371 15.82 21.70 -20.32
N ASN A 372 17.02 21.21 -20.63
CA ASN A 372 17.24 19.88 -21.21
C ASN A 372 17.27 18.80 -20.11
N TYR A 373 16.15 18.13 -19.91
CA TYR A 373 15.98 17.10 -18.89
C TYR A 373 16.90 15.90 -19.11
N ALA A 374 17.13 15.47 -20.35
CA ALA A 374 17.99 14.32 -20.64
C ALA A 374 19.44 14.61 -20.23
N LYS A 375 19.98 15.79 -20.56
CA LYS A 375 21.32 16.21 -20.12
C LYS A 375 21.44 16.29 -18.61
N TYR A 376 20.40 16.79 -17.94
CA TYR A 376 20.38 16.85 -16.47
C TYR A 376 20.40 15.45 -15.86
N VAL A 377 19.63 14.52 -16.42
CA VAL A 377 19.60 13.12 -15.96
C VAL A 377 20.95 12.44 -16.18
N ASP A 378 21.60 12.65 -17.32
CA ASP A 378 22.96 12.13 -17.56
C ASP A 378 23.96 12.66 -16.53
N TYR A 379 23.88 13.95 -16.20
CA TYR A 379 24.67 14.55 -15.13
C TYR A 379 24.40 13.90 -13.77
N LEU A 380 23.14 13.62 -13.42
CA LEU A 380 22.81 12.93 -12.16
C LEU A 380 23.45 11.53 -12.10
N TRP A 381 23.40 10.75 -13.16
CA TRP A 381 24.03 9.42 -13.21
C TRP A 381 25.54 9.48 -13.11
N GLU A 382 26.17 10.48 -13.74
CA GLU A 382 27.63 10.67 -13.72
C GLU A 382 28.14 11.14 -12.34
N LYS A 383 27.47 12.10 -11.73
CA LYS A 383 27.96 12.80 -10.53
C LYS A 383 27.43 12.23 -9.21
N SER A 384 26.29 11.56 -9.24
CA SER A 384 25.67 11.04 -8.01
C SER A 384 26.47 9.87 -7.44
N LEU A 385 26.79 9.97 -6.15
CA LEU A 385 27.46 8.89 -5.42
C LEU A 385 26.59 7.63 -5.32
N ILE A 386 25.24 7.79 -5.19
CA ILE A 386 24.32 6.65 -5.04
C ILE A 386 24.23 5.76 -6.29
N MET A 387 24.70 6.25 -7.44
CA MET A 387 24.74 5.47 -8.69
C MET A 387 26.09 4.81 -8.95
N LYS A 388 27.08 5.04 -8.10
CA LYS A 388 28.40 4.40 -8.20
C LYS A 388 28.42 3.06 -7.50
N LYS A 389 29.13 2.06 -8.06
CA LYS A 389 29.37 0.79 -7.38
C LYS A 389 30.22 1.04 -6.14
N GLY A 390 29.82 0.48 -5.00
CA GLY A 390 30.55 0.58 -3.74
C GLY A 390 30.40 1.93 -3.02
N ALA A 391 29.40 2.74 -3.34
CA ALA A 391 29.13 4.02 -2.66
C ALA A 391 28.46 3.87 -1.31
#